data_8712044f20d695e31ddccf85dae5d73f
#
_entry.id   8712044f20d695e31ddccf85dae5d73f
#
_cell.length_a   1.000
_cell.length_b   1.000
_cell.length_c   1.000
_cell.angle_alpha   90.00
_cell.angle_beta   90.00
_cell.angle_gamma   90.00
#
_symmetry.space_group_name_H-M   'P 1'
#
loop_
_entity.id
_entity.type
_entity.pdbx_description
1 polymer ?
#
loop_
_entity_poly.entity_id
_entity_poly.type
_entity_poly.pdbx_seq_one_letter_code
_entity_poly.pdbx_strand_id
1 'polypeptide(L)'
;MSEITKTAMVTVCGRPNVGKSSLPNALVGEKVAIVSNKAQTTRNRICGVVNRGDTQFVLMDTPGLHKPKSALGDYMVKVVTASLSDVDAALLLVEPIAHVGAPELALIRRIREEKIPCILCINKIDTVEPAELLPVIAAYNEAWDGFEAILPISAHSGDGLSELMAELQKFAAPGPQLFPDGETSDQPERQVIGEILREKMLLCLDKEIPHGAAVEITKFSERDSGVVDVDAIIYCEKASHKGIIIGKQGAMLKKISSLARHDMEKFMGTKIYLETWVKVKENWRENAGLVRTFGYDE
;
A
#
# COMPACT_ATOMS: atom_id res chain seq x y z
N MET A 1 -18.82 8.60 -20.06
CA MET A 1 -18.76 7.50 -19.07
C MET A 1 -20.17 7.28 -18.58
N SER A 2 -20.58 6.08 -18.23
CA SER A 2 -21.89 5.82 -17.60
C SER A 2 -21.92 6.48 -16.22
N GLU A 3 -23.09 7.00 -15.83
CA GLU A 3 -23.28 7.55 -14.49
C GLU A 3 -23.03 6.46 -13.44
N ILE A 4 -22.28 6.76 -12.39
CA ILE A 4 -22.04 5.85 -11.27
C ILE A 4 -23.31 5.79 -10.42
N THR A 5 -23.88 4.60 -10.29
CA THR A 5 -25.10 4.33 -9.52
C THR A 5 -24.90 3.30 -8.42
N LYS A 6 -23.71 2.66 -8.39
CA LYS A 6 -23.33 1.65 -7.41
C LYS A 6 -21.94 1.90 -6.87
N THR A 7 -21.71 1.51 -5.64
CA THR A 7 -20.39 1.58 -4.99
C THR A 7 -20.08 0.30 -4.24
N ALA A 8 -18.79 0.00 -4.10
CA ALA A 8 -18.30 -1.04 -3.21
C ALA A 8 -17.02 -0.56 -2.52
N MET A 9 -17.05 -0.56 -1.18
CA MET A 9 -15.89 -0.31 -0.32
C MET A 9 -15.22 -1.65 -0.01
N VAL A 10 -13.97 -1.82 -0.43
CA VAL A 10 -13.27 -3.11 -0.34
C VAL A 10 -11.95 -2.94 0.40
N THR A 11 -11.77 -3.65 1.50
CA THR A 11 -10.49 -3.64 2.23
C THR A 11 -9.56 -4.72 1.70
N VAL A 12 -8.28 -4.37 1.54
CA VAL A 12 -7.22 -5.31 1.13
C VAL A 12 -6.34 -5.62 2.34
N CYS A 13 -6.39 -6.83 2.83
CA CYS A 13 -5.68 -7.27 4.01
C CYS A 13 -4.80 -8.51 3.75
N GLY A 14 -3.86 -8.79 4.65
CA GLY A 14 -2.91 -9.91 4.52
C GLY A 14 -1.58 -9.60 5.20
N ARG A 15 -0.68 -10.58 5.20
CA ARG A 15 0.69 -10.42 5.73
C ARG A 15 1.47 -9.32 4.98
N PRO A 16 2.59 -8.83 5.53
CA PRO A 16 3.55 -8.06 4.74
C PRO A 16 4.01 -8.86 3.50
N ASN A 17 4.24 -8.16 2.40
CA ASN A 17 4.82 -8.68 1.15
C ASN A 17 3.94 -9.63 0.32
N VAL A 18 2.70 -9.88 0.67
CA VAL A 18 1.76 -10.71 -0.13
C VAL A 18 1.24 -10.00 -1.39
N GLY A 19 1.52 -8.70 -1.55
CA GLY A 19 1.13 -7.92 -2.74
C GLY A 19 -0.06 -6.97 -2.52
N LYS A 20 -0.39 -6.61 -1.28
CA LYS A 20 -1.52 -5.73 -0.95
C LYS A 20 -1.50 -4.40 -1.72
N SER A 21 -0.35 -3.71 -1.75
CA SER A 21 -0.20 -2.45 -2.48
C SER A 21 -0.05 -2.65 -4.00
N SER A 22 0.42 -3.83 -4.43
CA SER A 22 0.51 -4.15 -5.87
C SER A 22 -0.85 -4.36 -6.50
N LEU A 23 -1.80 -4.95 -5.75
CA LEU A 23 -3.14 -5.25 -6.26
C LEU A 23 -3.94 -3.99 -6.59
N PRO A 24 -4.09 -2.98 -5.72
CA PRO A 24 -4.73 -1.72 -6.08
C PRO A 24 -4.06 -1.03 -7.27
N ASN A 25 -2.72 -0.96 -7.32
CA ASN A 25 -2.00 -0.39 -8.46
C ASN A 25 -2.36 -1.10 -9.78
N ALA A 26 -2.42 -2.44 -9.76
CA ALA A 26 -2.76 -3.23 -10.95
C ALA A 26 -4.22 -3.05 -11.39
N LEU A 27 -5.16 -2.94 -10.44
CA LEU A 27 -6.58 -2.76 -10.74
C LEU A 27 -6.91 -1.33 -11.19
N VAL A 28 -6.26 -0.33 -10.61
CA VAL A 28 -6.39 1.09 -11.00
C VAL A 28 -5.68 1.35 -12.33
N GLY A 29 -4.58 0.64 -12.61
CA GLY A 29 -3.77 0.81 -13.82
C GLY A 29 -2.68 1.89 -13.69
N GLU A 30 -2.53 2.48 -12.51
CA GLU A 30 -1.49 3.46 -12.20
C GLU A 30 -0.99 3.34 -10.75
N LYS A 31 0.03 4.10 -10.41
CA LYS A 31 0.68 4.04 -9.10
C LYS A 31 -0.09 4.87 -8.06
N VAL A 32 -0.90 4.22 -7.24
CA VAL A 32 -1.58 4.83 -6.07
C VAL A 32 -0.88 4.51 -4.76
N ALA A 33 -0.17 3.39 -4.69
CA ALA A 33 0.58 2.96 -3.51
C ALA A 33 2.02 2.58 -3.87
N ILE A 34 2.94 2.75 -2.93
CA ILE A 34 4.33 2.29 -3.10
C ILE A 34 4.45 0.79 -2.88
N VAL A 35 5.40 0.18 -3.59
CA VAL A 35 5.63 -1.27 -3.54
C VAL A 35 7.07 -1.57 -3.18
N SER A 36 7.28 -2.43 -2.19
CA SER A 36 8.60 -3.01 -1.90
C SER A 36 8.46 -4.40 -1.28
N ASN A 37 9.56 -5.17 -1.30
CA ASN A 37 9.64 -6.46 -0.64
C ASN A 37 9.96 -6.36 0.87
N LYS A 38 9.95 -5.15 1.44
CA LYS A 38 10.24 -4.92 2.86
C LYS A 38 8.96 -4.74 3.67
N ALA A 39 8.96 -5.18 4.91
CA ALA A 39 7.85 -4.94 5.82
C ALA A 39 7.63 -3.44 6.06
N GLN A 40 6.42 -3.04 6.48
CA GLN A 40 6.04 -1.65 6.72
C GLN A 40 6.19 -0.74 5.48
N THR A 41 5.99 -1.30 4.28
CA THR A 41 5.94 -0.52 3.03
C THR A 41 4.78 0.46 3.09
N THR A 42 3.57 0.00 3.29
CA THR A 42 2.39 0.83 3.54
C THR A 42 2.30 1.13 5.04
N ARG A 43 2.15 2.40 5.40
CA ARG A 43 2.01 2.87 6.78
C ARG A 43 0.66 3.51 7.05
N ASN A 44 0.10 4.21 6.08
CA ASN A 44 -1.23 4.80 6.11
C ASN A 44 -2.22 3.94 5.31
N ARG A 45 -3.51 4.15 5.54
CA ARG A 45 -4.53 3.67 4.62
C ARG A 45 -4.44 4.47 3.31
N ILE A 46 -4.51 3.80 2.19
CA ILE A 46 -4.51 4.40 0.86
C ILE A 46 -5.74 3.86 0.13
N CYS A 47 -6.55 4.74 -0.44
CA CYS A 47 -7.66 4.34 -1.29
C CYS A 47 -7.24 4.39 -2.75
N GLY A 48 -7.45 3.29 -3.47
CA GLY A 48 -7.41 3.24 -4.94
C GLY A 48 -8.82 3.18 -5.49
N VAL A 49 -9.13 3.97 -6.51
CA VAL A 49 -10.47 4.08 -7.08
C VAL A 49 -10.50 3.45 -8.47
N VAL A 50 -11.44 2.54 -8.69
CA VAL A 50 -11.67 1.87 -9.98
C VAL A 50 -13.11 2.05 -10.40
N ASN A 51 -13.34 2.70 -11.54
CA ASN A 51 -14.66 2.83 -12.15
C ASN A 51 -14.85 1.74 -13.23
N ARG A 52 -15.89 0.92 -13.09
CA ARG A 52 -16.22 -0.13 -14.07
C ARG A 52 -17.73 -0.12 -14.36
N GLY A 53 -18.09 0.28 -15.57
CA GLY A 53 -19.50 0.42 -15.96
C GLY A 53 -20.19 1.49 -15.13
N ASP A 54 -21.22 1.11 -14.39
CA ASP A 54 -21.99 1.96 -13.48
C ASP A 54 -21.54 1.88 -12.01
N THR A 55 -20.41 1.21 -11.74
CA THR A 55 -19.94 0.92 -10.38
C THR A 55 -18.58 1.56 -10.12
N GLN A 56 -18.45 2.20 -8.96
CA GLN A 56 -17.19 2.67 -8.40
C GLN A 56 -16.72 1.73 -7.28
N PHE A 57 -15.54 1.17 -7.42
CA PHE A 57 -14.87 0.38 -6.38
C PHE A 57 -13.82 1.24 -5.68
N VAL A 58 -13.86 1.27 -4.34
CA VAL A 58 -12.87 1.94 -3.51
C VAL A 58 -12.07 0.86 -2.78
N LEU A 59 -10.84 0.65 -3.23
CA LEU A 59 -9.93 -0.37 -2.71
C LEU A 59 -9.06 0.23 -1.63
N MET A 60 -9.22 -0.18 -0.39
CA MET A 60 -8.43 0.32 0.74
C MET A 60 -7.21 -0.56 0.98
N ASP A 61 -6.02 -0.12 0.54
CA ASP A 61 -4.73 -0.74 0.91
C ASP A 61 -4.41 -0.42 2.36
N THR A 62 -4.05 -1.44 3.13
CA THR A 62 -3.79 -1.33 4.56
C THR A 62 -2.37 -1.75 4.90
N PRO A 63 -1.78 -1.22 6.00
CA PRO A 63 -0.56 -1.75 6.54
C PRO A 63 -0.63 -3.26 6.76
N GLY A 64 0.48 -3.97 6.57
CA GLY A 64 0.52 -5.40 6.87
C GLY A 64 0.37 -5.66 8.37
N LEU A 65 -0.49 -6.59 8.76
CA LEU A 65 -0.68 -6.96 10.16
C LEU A 65 0.63 -7.50 10.74
N HIS A 66 1.13 -6.88 11.80
CA HIS A 66 2.33 -7.27 12.52
C HIS A 66 2.19 -6.97 14.02
N LYS A 67 3.03 -7.61 14.83
CA LYS A 67 3.06 -7.30 16.28
C LYS A 67 3.70 -5.93 16.48
N PRO A 68 3.01 -4.94 17.07
CA PRO A 68 3.54 -3.60 17.27
C PRO A 68 4.70 -3.60 18.26
N LYS A 69 5.68 -2.73 18.01
CA LYS A 69 6.87 -2.55 18.87
C LYS A 69 7.22 -1.08 19.08
N SER A 70 6.37 -0.16 18.61
CA SER A 70 6.60 1.29 18.66
C SER A 70 5.28 2.03 18.50
N ALA A 71 5.22 3.32 18.84
CA ALA A 71 4.03 4.15 18.63
C ALA A 71 3.60 4.17 17.14
N LEU A 72 4.54 4.17 16.20
CA LEU A 72 4.22 4.00 14.78
C LEU A 72 3.61 2.62 14.50
N GLY A 73 4.11 1.57 15.15
CA GLY A 73 3.53 0.22 15.03
C GLY A 73 2.11 0.13 15.58
N ASP A 74 1.85 0.76 16.71
CA ASP A 74 0.51 0.83 17.32
C ASP A 74 -0.47 1.59 16.41
N TYR A 75 -0.03 2.70 15.81
CA TYR A 75 -0.78 3.43 14.80
C TYR A 75 -1.15 2.52 13.61
N MET A 76 -0.18 1.82 13.02
CA MET A 76 -0.44 0.92 11.88
C MET A 76 -1.45 -0.19 12.21
N VAL A 77 -1.42 -0.74 13.44
CA VAL A 77 -2.43 -1.74 13.87
C VAL A 77 -3.82 -1.12 13.98
N LYS A 78 -3.94 0.11 14.48
CA LYS A 78 -5.22 0.83 14.51
C LYS A 78 -5.77 1.09 13.11
N VAL A 79 -4.91 1.50 12.15
CA VAL A 79 -5.31 1.70 10.75
C VAL A 79 -5.89 0.41 10.15
N VAL A 80 -5.23 -0.75 10.34
CA VAL A 80 -5.76 -2.05 9.88
C VAL A 80 -7.11 -2.35 10.55
N THR A 81 -7.20 -2.07 11.84
CA THR A 81 -8.41 -2.30 12.62
C THR A 81 -9.59 -1.47 12.12
N ALA A 82 -9.38 -0.18 11.93
CA ALA A 82 -10.40 0.74 11.42
C ALA A 82 -10.81 0.42 9.97
N SER A 83 -9.88 -0.08 9.15
CA SER A 83 -10.16 -0.41 7.75
C SER A 83 -11.01 -1.68 7.55
N LEU A 84 -11.32 -2.41 8.61
CA LEU A 84 -12.27 -3.53 8.58
C LEU A 84 -13.68 -3.11 9.02
N SER A 85 -13.90 -1.85 9.39
CA SER A 85 -15.23 -1.34 9.71
C SER A 85 -15.85 -0.68 8.47
N ASP A 86 -17.15 -0.83 8.31
CA ASP A 86 -17.93 -0.17 7.26
C ASP A 86 -17.45 -0.47 5.82
N VAL A 87 -17.13 -1.74 5.54
CA VAL A 87 -16.75 -2.22 4.21
C VAL A 87 -17.75 -3.25 3.69
N ASP A 88 -17.93 -3.28 2.37
CA ASP A 88 -18.83 -4.22 1.70
C ASP A 88 -18.18 -5.59 1.50
N ALA A 89 -16.84 -5.64 1.37
CA ALA A 89 -16.08 -6.89 1.24
C ALA A 89 -14.62 -6.74 1.70
N ALA A 90 -14.01 -7.87 2.04
CA ALA A 90 -12.58 -7.99 2.31
C ALA A 90 -11.89 -8.87 1.26
N LEU A 91 -10.72 -8.44 0.80
CA LEU A 91 -9.78 -9.26 0.04
C LEU A 91 -8.67 -9.72 0.96
N LEU A 92 -8.67 -10.99 1.32
CA LEU A 92 -7.57 -11.59 2.07
C LEU A 92 -6.51 -12.08 1.08
N LEU A 93 -5.41 -11.35 0.95
CA LEU A 93 -4.29 -11.72 0.10
C LEU A 93 -3.32 -12.64 0.83
N VAL A 94 -2.97 -13.73 0.14
CA VAL A 94 -2.00 -14.72 0.63
C VAL A 94 -1.01 -15.10 -0.48
N GLU A 95 0.14 -15.63 -0.10
CA GLU A 95 1.09 -16.23 -1.05
C GLU A 95 0.68 -17.67 -1.36
N PRO A 96 1.15 -18.26 -2.50
CA PRO A 96 0.82 -19.62 -2.89
C PRO A 96 1.61 -20.65 -2.06
N ILE A 97 1.41 -20.64 -0.74
CA ILE A 97 2.07 -21.54 0.24
C ILE A 97 0.99 -22.30 0.96
N ALA A 98 1.07 -23.64 0.93
CA ALA A 98 0.09 -24.55 1.56
C ALA A 98 0.24 -24.59 3.10
N HIS A 99 0.24 -23.41 3.72
CA HIS A 99 0.32 -23.25 5.17
C HIS A 99 -0.42 -21.98 5.61
N VAL A 100 -1.40 -22.15 6.50
CA VAL A 100 -2.14 -21.03 7.09
C VAL A 100 -1.47 -20.66 8.40
N GLY A 101 -0.77 -19.53 8.41
CA GLY A 101 -0.03 -19.06 9.57
C GLY A 101 -0.90 -18.34 10.62
N ALA A 102 -0.32 -18.09 11.79
CA ALA A 102 -1.03 -17.37 12.87
C ALA A 102 -1.54 -15.97 12.46
N PRO A 103 -0.83 -15.18 11.63
CA PRO A 103 -1.35 -13.89 11.16
C PRO A 103 -2.59 -14.04 10.27
N GLU A 104 -2.62 -15.03 9.37
CA GLU A 104 -3.77 -15.32 8.51
C GLU A 104 -4.97 -15.77 9.35
N LEU A 105 -4.76 -16.68 10.29
CA LEU A 105 -5.81 -17.13 11.21
C LEU A 105 -6.39 -15.97 12.04
N ALA A 106 -5.56 -15.03 12.46
CA ALA A 106 -6.03 -13.85 13.19
C ALA A 106 -6.90 -12.94 12.31
N LEU A 107 -6.53 -12.74 11.03
CA LEU A 107 -7.33 -11.97 10.05
C LEU A 107 -8.65 -12.69 9.75
N ILE A 108 -8.62 -14.00 9.47
CA ILE A 108 -9.82 -14.82 9.22
C ILE A 108 -10.79 -14.71 10.40
N ARG A 109 -10.29 -14.88 11.63
CA ARG A 109 -11.12 -14.76 12.84
C ARG A 109 -11.81 -13.40 12.91
N ARG A 110 -11.08 -12.33 12.68
CA ARG A 110 -11.61 -10.98 12.75
C ARG A 110 -12.65 -10.72 11.66
N ILE A 111 -12.38 -11.10 10.40
CA ILE A 111 -13.33 -10.99 9.28
C ILE A 111 -14.64 -11.73 9.62
N ARG A 112 -14.55 -12.92 10.22
CA ARG A 112 -15.70 -13.68 10.67
C ARG A 112 -16.48 -12.99 11.80
N GLU A 113 -15.77 -12.43 12.79
CA GLU A 113 -16.38 -11.71 13.93
C GLU A 113 -17.16 -10.49 13.44
N GLU A 114 -16.60 -9.73 12.49
CA GLU A 114 -17.22 -8.57 11.87
C GLU A 114 -18.26 -8.94 10.79
N LYS A 115 -18.39 -10.24 10.43
CA LYS A 115 -19.29 -10.76 9.40
C LYS A 115 -19.10 -10.12 8.02
N ILE A 116 -17.87 -9.81 7.66
CA ILE A 116 -17.52 -9.20 6.38
C ILE A 116 -17.44 -10.29 5.31
N PRO A 117 -18.14 -10.17 4.16
CA PRO A 117 -17.92 -11.05 3.01
C PRO A 117 -16.46 -11.04 2.60
N CYS A 118 -15.85 -12.22 2.38
CA CYS A 118 -14.42 -12.31 2.13
C CYS A 118 -14.09 -13.15 0.89
N ILE A 119 -13.29 -12.57 -0.01
CA ILE A 119 -12.65 -13.31 -1.10
C ILE A 119 -11.21 -13.59 -0.69
N LEU A 120 -10.81 -14.87 -0.76
CA LEU A 120 -9.41 -15.26 -0.63
C LEU A 120 -8.71 -15.09 -1.99
N CYS A 121 -7.67 -14.24 -2.03
CA CYS A 121 -6.84 -14.05 -3.22
C CYS A 121 -5.47 -14.72 -2.99
N ILE A 122 -5.21 -15.84 -3.67
CA ILE A 122 -3.89 -16.48 -3.70
C ILE A 122 -3.08 -15.75 -4.76
N ASN A 123 -2.25 -14.79 -4.31
CA ASN A 123 -1.49 -13.92 -5.20
C ASN A 123 -0.12 -14.53 -5.55
N LYS A 124 0.54 -13.98 -6.58
CA LYS A 124 1.86 -14.39 -7.09
C LYS A 124 1.84 -15.78 -7.75
N ILE A 125 0.74 -16.16 -8.39
CA ILE A 125 0.67 -17.46 -9.08
C ILE A 125 1.67 -17.57 -10.24
N ASP A 126 2.20 -16.45 -10.71
CA ASP A 126 3.29 -16.38 -11.69
C ASP A 126 4.63 -16.96 -11.17
N THR A 127 4.72 -17.27 -9.88
CA THR A 127 5.94 -17.80 -9.22
C THR A 127 5.89 -19.31 -8.94
N VAL A 128 4.78 -19.98 -9.21
CA VAL A 128 4.57 -21.40 -8.92
C VAL A 128 3.90 -22.13 -10.08
N GLU A 129 4.00 -23.46 -10.09
CA GLU A 129 3.27 -24.27 -11.06
C GLU A 129 1.78 -24.40 -10.66
N PRO A 130 0.85 -24.47 -11.61
CA PRO A 130 -0.59 -24.56 -11.34
C PRO A 130 -0.99 -25.71 -10.39
N ALA A 131 -0.29 -26.84 -10.43
CA ALA A 131 -0.55 -27.98 -9.58
C ALA A 131 -0.28 -27.68 -8.09
N GLU A 132 0.59 -26.73 -7.77
CA GLU A 132 0.92 -26.33 -6.40
C GLU A 132 -0.19 -25.50 -5.74
N LEU A 133 -1.14 -24.97 -6.52
CA LEU A 133 -2.26 -24.19 -5.99
C LEU A 133 -3.31 -25.05 -5.29
N LEU A 134 -3.51 -26.29 -5.71
CA LEU A 134 -4.52 -27.17 -5.11
C LEU A 134 -4.31 -27.42 -3.62
N PRO A 135 -3.09 -27.74 -3.14
CA PRO A 135 -2.83 -27.86 -1.70
C PRO A 135 -3.04 -26.53 -0.93
N VAL A 136 -2.76 -25.38 -1.56
CA VAL A 136 -2.99 -24.07 -0.96
C VAL A 136 -4.48 -23.84 -0.75
N ILE A 137 -5.29 -24.03 -1.80
CA ILE A 137 -6.75 -23.92 -1.74
C ILE A 137 -7.33 -24.82 -0.65
N ALA A 138 -6.88 -26.09 -0.60
CA ALA A 138 -7.34 -27.05 0.40
C ALA A 138 -7.03 -26.58 1.83
N ALA A 139 -5.80 -26.11 2.10
CA ALA A 139 -5.38 -25.63 3.41
C ALA A 139 -6.20 -24.43 3.91
N TYR A 140 -6.50 -23.47 3.02
CA TYR A 140 -7.32 -22.32 3.40
C TYR A 140 -8.80 -22.66 3.55
N ASN A 141 -9.34 -23.57 2.73
CA ASN A 141 -10.71 -24.05 2.85
C ASN A 141 -10.92 -24.88 4.14
N GLU A 142 -9.90 -25.61 4.57
CA GLU A 142 -9.91 -26.30 5.88
C GLU A 142 -9.89 -25.31 7.06
N ALA A 143 -9.13 -24.23 6.93
CA ALA A 143 -9.05 -23.19 7.97
C ALA A 143 -10.36 -22.38 8.08
N TRP A 144 -11.06 -22.17 7.00
CA TRP A 144 -12.36 -21.52 6.93
C TRP A 144 -13.07 -21.81 5.59
N ASP A 145 -14.24 -22.41 5.67
CA ASP A 145 -15.11 -22.76 4.52
C ASP A 145 -16.07 -21.61 4.09
N GLY A 146 -16.02 -20.48 4.77
CA GLY A 146 -16.92 -19.34 4.53
C GLY A 146 -16.35 -18.24 3.62
N PHE A 147 -15.35 -18.53 2.78
CA PHE A 147 -14.94 -17.60 1.73
C PHE A 147 -15.99 -17.54 0.61
N GLU A 148 -16.38 -16.35 0.18
CA GLU A 148 -17.29 -16.15 -0.95
C GLU A 148 -16.72 -16.68 -2.26
N ALA A 149 -15.40 -16.56 -2.43
CA ALA A 149 -14.62 -17.13 -3.51
C ALA A 149 -13.16 -17.34 -3.10
N ILE A 150 -12.48 -18.28 -3.76
CA ILE A 150 -11.02 -18.48 -3.66
C ILE A 150 -10.46 -18.28 -5.08
N LEU A 151 -9.69 -17.22 -5.27
CA LEU A 151 -9.20 -16.81 -6.57
C LEU A 151 -7.67 -16.83 -6.61
N PRO A 152 -7.06 -17.67 -7.45
CA PRO A 152 -5.67 -17.54 -7.83
C PRO A 152 -5.48 -16.30 -8.72
N ILE A 153 -4.55 -15.40 -8.34
CA ILE A 153 -4.28 -14.16 -9.07
C ILE A 153 -2.79 -13.87 -9.15
N SER A 154 -2.40 -13.03 -10.09
CA SER A 154 -1.11 -12.34 -10.09
C SER A 154 -1.31 -10.85 -10.29
N ALA A 155 -1.10 -10.06 -9.25
CA ALA A 155 -1.06 -8.60 -9.36
C ALA A 155 0.09 -8.10 -10.25
N HIS A 156 1.09 -8.95 -10.55
CA HIS A 156 2.24 -8.62 -11.40
C HIS A 156 1.94 -8.83 -12.88
N SER A 157 1.41 -9.99 -13.25
CA SER A 157 1.08 -10.32 -14.65
C SER A 157 -0.32 -9.88 -15.08
N GLY A 158 -1.22 -9.64 -14.14
CA GLY A 158 -2.64 -9.30 -14.38
C GLY A 158 -3.55 -10.53 -14.43
N ASP A 159 -3.01 -11.74 -14.29
CA ASP A 159 -3.80 -12.97 -14.33
C ASP A 159 -4.83 -13.01 -13.18
N GLY A 160 -6.07 -13.43 -13.46
CA GLY A 160 -7.15 -13.55 -12.51
C GLY A 160 -7.77 -12.21 -12.04
N LEU A 161 -7.28 -11.04 -12.50
CA LEU A 161 -7.79 -9.74 -12.05
C LEU A 161 -9.18 -9.43 -12.63
N SER A 162 -9.49 -9.90 -13.84
CA SER A 162 -10.82 -9.76 -14.44
C SER A 162 -11.88 -10.56 -13.67
N GLU A 163 -11.52 -11.78 -13.25
CA GLU A 163 -12.34 -12.67 -12.43
C GLU A 163 -12.56 -12.07 -11.04
N LEU A 164 -11.50 -11.52 -10.43
CA LEU A 164 -11.61 -10.81 -9.16
C LEU A 164 -12.59 -9.64 -9.24
N MET A 165 -12.50 -8.82 -10.29
CA MET A 165 -13.42 -7.70 -10.47
C MET A 165 -14.87 -8.16 -10.73
N ALA A 166 -15.07 -9.30 -11.40
CA ALA A 166 -16.38 -9.89 -11.58
C ALA A 166 -17.00 -10.40 -10.25
N GLU A 167 -16.17 -10.98 -9.37
CA GLU A 167 -16.60 -11.36 -8.03
C GLU A 167 -16.92 -10.13 -7.16
N LEU A 168 -16.07 -9.11 -7.19
CA LEU A 168 -16.30 -7.85 -6.45
C LEU A 168 -17.59 -7.14 -6.87
N GLN A 169 -18.01 -7.27 -8.13
CA GLN A 169 -19.25 -6.68 -8.62
C GLN A 169 -20.50 -7.19 -7.87
N LYS A 170 -20.43 -8.37 -7.26
CA LYS A 170 -21.54 -8.96 -6.48
C LYS A 170 -21.82 -8.21 -5.18
N PHE A 171 -20.81 -7.50 -4.66
CA PHE A 171 -20.90 -6.73 -3.41
C PHE A 171 -21.24 -5.26 -3.65
N ALA A 172 -21.30 -4.82 -4.91
CA ALA A 172 -21.67 -3.46 -5.23
C ALA A 172 -23.15 -3.21 -4.93
N ALA A 173 -23.42 -2.20 -4.11
CA ALA A 173 -24.77 -1.77 -3.73
C ALA A 173 -25.13 -0.41 -4.37
N PRO A 174 -26.42 -0.09 -4.56
CA PRO A 174 -26.84 1.25 -4.95
C PRO A 174 -26.26 2.29 -3.99
N GLY A 175 -25.54 3.25 -4.52
CA GLY A 175 -24.85 4.26 -3.72
C GLY A 175 -24.34 5.42 -4.57
N PRO A 176 -24.01 6.56 -3.94
CA PRO A 176 -23.48 7.72 -4.65
C PRO A 176 -22.07 7.47 -5.14
N GLN A 177 -21.64 8.21 -6.14
CA GLN A 177 -20.25 8.31 -6.51
C GLN A 177 -19.48 8.96 -5.35
N LEU A 178 -18.44 8.29 -4.84
CA LEU A 178 -17.66 8.73 -3.69
C LEU A 178 -16.46 9.62 -4.10
N PHE A 179 -15.89 9.33 -5.26
CA PHE A 179 -14.75 10.06 -5.82
C PHE A 179 -15.13 10.65 -7.18
N PRO A 180 -14.77 11.91 -7.47
CA PRO A 180 -15.00 12.53 -8.77
C PRO A 180 -14.40 11.72 -9.93
N ASP A 181 -14.92 11.95 -11.13
CA ASP A 181 -14.38 11.36 -12.35
C ASP A 181 -12.92 11.77 -12.57
N GLY A 182 -12.08 10.79 -12.83
CA GLY A 182 -10.65 10.98 -13.05
C GLY A 182 -9.80 10.94 -11.78
N GLU A 183 -10.38 10.93 -10.60
CA GLU A 183 -9.64 10.66 -9.37
C GLU A 183 -9.43 9.15 -9.19
N THR A 184 -8.19 8.75 -8.99
CA THR A 184 -7.77 7.36 -8.83
C THR A 184 -7.29 7.02 -7.42
N SER A 185 -7.14 8.04 -6.54
CA SER A 185 -6.71 7.89 -5.16
C SER A 185 -7.17 9.05 -4.28
N ASP A 186 -7.27 8.79 -2.97
CA ASP A 186 -7.50 9.80 -1.92
C ASP A 186 -6.21 10.57 -1.54
N GLN A 187 -5.05 10.19 -2.11
CA GLN A 187 -3.77 10.72 -1.70
C GLN A 187 -3.43 12.00 -2.46
N PRO A 188 -3.15 13.14 -1.76
CA PRO A 188 -2.61 14.32 -2.41
C PRO A 188 -1.29 14.01 -3.14
N GLU A 189 -1.06 14.57 -4.32
CA GLU A 189 0.17 14.40 -5.12
C GLU A 189 1.45 14.59 -4.28
N ARG A 190 1.45 15.61 -3.42
CA ARG A 190 2.55 15.87 -2.49
C ARG A 190 2.86 14.67 -1.59
N GLN A 191 1.85 13.94 -1.13
CA GLN A 191 2.04 12.75 -0.29
C GLN A 191 2.56 11.58 -1.10
N VAL A 192 2.02 11.34 -2.29
CA VAL A 192 2.49 10.30 -3.21
C VAL A 192 3.96 10.51 -3.56
N ILE A 193 4.39 11.75 -3.81
CA ILE A 193 5.81 12.10 -4.05
C ILE A 193 6.69 11.76 -2.84
N GLY A 194 6.25 12.07 -1.63
CA GLY A 194 6.95 11.69 -0.40
C GLY A 194 7.10 10.17 -0.28
N GLU A 195 6.04 9.45 -0.58
CA GLU A 195 6.06 7.98 -0.56
C GLU A 195 6.94 7.38 -1.67
N ILE A 196 6.99 7.97 -2.88
CA ILE A 196 7.93 7.55 -3.94
C ILE A 196 9.39 7.68 -3.45
N LEU A 197 9.75 8.76 -2.77
CA LEU A 197 11.08 8.91 -2.20
C LEU A 197 11.34 7.83 -1.12
N ARG A 198 10.36 7.55 -0.26
CA ARG A 198 10.45 6.51 0.77
C ARG A 198 10.57 5.11 0.16
N GLU A 199 9.89 4.83 -0.93
CA GLU A 199 10.05 3.57 -1.69
C GLU A 199 11.50 3.37 -2.14
N LYS A 200 12.16 4.40 -2.71
CA LYS A 200 13.55 4.27 -3.15
C LYS A 200 14.51 4.09 -1.98
N MET A 201 14.19 4.64 -0.82
CA MET A 201 14.94 4.32 0.40
C MET A 201 14.76 2.86 0.81
N LEU A 202 13.53 2.32 0.76
CA LEU A 202 13.28 0.90 1.01
C LEU A 202 14.04 0.00 0.04
N LEU A 203 14.16 0.38 -1.22
CA LEU A 203 14.87 -0.40 -2.24
C LEU A 203 16.40 -0.31 -2.12
N CYS A 204 16.93 0.85 -1.77
CA CYS A 204 18.39 1.10 -1.78
C CYS A 204 19.10 0.87 -0.44
N LEU A 205 18.36 0.85 0.68
CA LEU A 205 18.91 0.72 2.02
C LEU A 205 18.51 -0.60 2.65
N ASP A 206 19.31 -1.15 3.54
CA ASP A 206 19.07 -2.45 4.15
C ASP A 206 18.87 -2.38 5.67
N LYS A 207 18.51 -3.52 6.26
CA LYS A 207 18.29 -3.71 7.70
C LYS A 207 17.20 -2.74 8.22
N GLU A 208 17.43 -2.18 9.41
CA GLU A 208 16.47 -1.30 10.10
C GLU A 208 16.49 0.16 9.59
N ILE A 209 17.46 0.54 8.73
CA ILE A 209 17.64 1.93 8.33
C ILE A 209 16.39 2.50 7.61
N PRO A 210 15.85 1.82 6.57
CA PRO A 210 14.67 2.35 5.87
C PRO A 210 13.40 2.31 6.74
N HIS A 211 13.32 1.39 7.70
CA HIS A 211 12.18 1.29 8.61
C HIS A 211 12.16 2.46 9.63
N GLY A 212 13.35 2.97 10.01
CA GLY A 212 13.50 4.14 10.87
C GLY A 212 13.53 5.47 10.14
N ALA A 213 13.15 5.50 8.86
CA ALA A 213 13.11 6.72 8.08
C ALA A 213 11.68 7.26 7.87
N ALA A 214 11.56 8.60 7.88
CA ALA A 214 10.37 9.33 7.46
C ALA A 214 10.76 10.36 6.39
N VAL A 215 9.82 10.72 5.54
CA VAL A 215 10.00 11.75 4.50
C VAL A 215 8.98 12.84 4.71
N GLU A 216 9.44 14.08 4.71
CA GLU A 216 8.61 15.27 4.74
C GLU A 216 8.89 16.09 3.48
N ILE A 217 7.85 16.41 2.73
CA ILE A 217 7.94 17.35 1.61
C ILE A 217 7.74 18.75 2.18
N THR A 218 8.77 19.59 2.13
CA THR A 218 8.74 20.96 2.69
C THR A 218 8.39 22.00 1.65
N LYS A 219 8.67 21.73 0.37
CA LYS A 219 8.26 22.58 -0.76
C LYS A 219 7.64 21.71 -1.85
N PHE A 220 6.55 22.17 -2.42
CA PHE A 220 5.89 21.58 -3.58
C PHE A 220 5.22 22.73 -4.34
N SER A 221 5.83 23.17 -5.44
CA SER A 221 5.35 24.33 -6.20
C SER A 221 5.71 24.20 -7.68
N GLU A 222 4.77 24.53 -8.54
CA GLU A 222 4.98 24.59 -9.97
C GLU A 222 5.54 25.96 -10.38
N ARG A 223 6.53 25.95 -11.28
CA ARG A 223 7.09 27.15 -11.91
C ARG A 223 6.28 27.50 -13.16
N ASP A 224 6.37 28.72 -13.62
CA ASP A 224 5.77 29.18 -14.89
C ASP A 224 6.21 28.33 -16.10
N SER A 225 7.36 27.67 -16.01
CA SER A 225 7.88 26.75 -17.01
C SER A 225 7.24 25.36 -17.02
N GLY A 226 6.32 25.07 -16.09
CA GLY A 226 5.73 23.75 -15.88
C GLY A 226 6.61 22.78 -15.09
N VAL A 227 7.81 23.17 -14.66
CA VAL A 227 8.68 22.36 -13.81
C VAL A 227 8.19 22.44 -12.36
N VAL A 228 8.09 21.29 -11.68
CA VAL A 228 7.70 21.23 -10.27
C VAL A 228 8.94 21.22 -9.37
N ASP A 229 9.02 22.18 -8.44
CA ASP A 229 10.03 22.22 -7.39
C ASP A 229 9.59 21.37 -6.21
N VAL A 230 10.45 20.45 -5.79
CA VAL A 230 10.22 19.56 -4.65
C VAL A 230 11.40 19.62 -3.71
N ASP A 231 11.17 20.06 -2.48
CA ASP A 231 12.14 19.99 -1.39
C ASP A 231 11.69 18.90 -0.40
N ALA A 232 12.58 17.95 -0.11
CA ALA A 232 12.28 16.84 0.78
C ALA A 232 13.32 16.70 1.89
N ILE A 233 12.85 16.50 3.12
CA ILE A 233 13.69 16.15 4.26
C ILE A 233 13.47 14.68 4.59
N ILE A 234 14.56 13.93 4.59
CA ILE A 234 14.63 12.55 5.05
C ILE A 234 15.05 12.55 6.51
N TYR A 235 14.16 12.12 7.40
CA TYR A 235 14.48 11.95 8.80
C TYR A 235 14.94 10.52 9.07
N CYS A 236 15.94 10.37 9.94
CA CYS A 236 16.42 9.09 10.45
C CYS A 236 16.68 9.16 11.95
N GLU A 237 16.71 8.01 12.64
CA GLU A 237 16.78 8.00 14.10
C GLU A 237 18.18 8.20 14.67
N LYS A 238 19.26 7.91 13.91
CA LYS A 238 20.64 7.92 14.42
C LYS A 238 21.59 8.61 13.46
N ALA A 239 22.65 9.23 13.99
CA ALA A 239 23.70 9.83 13.19
C ALA A 239 24.42 8.81 12.27
N SER A 240 24.59 7.56 12.74
CA SER A 240 25.12 6.46 11.91
C SER A 240 24.21 6.15 10.71
N HIS A 241 22.88 6.19 10.88
CA HIS A 241 21.91 6.02 9.79
C HIS A 241 22.02 7.15 8.77
N LYS A 242 22.17 8.42 9.24
CA LYS A 242 22.39 9.57 8.36
C LYS A 242 23.62 9.37 7.47
N GLY A 243 24.74 8.90 8.03
CA GLY A 243 25.94 8.62 7.26
C GLY A 243 25.72 7.58 6.15
N ILE A 244 24.95 6.52 6.43
CA ILE A 244 24.65 5.46 5.46
C ILE A 244 23.68 5.96 4.36
N ILE A 245 22.64 6.75 4.74
CA ILE A 245 21.70 7.34 3.78
C ILE A 245 22.40 8.30 2.83
N ILE A 246 23.36 9.09 3.32
CA ILE A 246 24.16 10.01 2.48
C ILE A 246 25.15 9.18 1.63
N GLY A 247 25.81 8.23 2.24
CA GLY A 247 26.85 7.42 1.62
C GLY A 247 28.17 8.18 1.36
N LYS A 248 29.18 7.48 0.84
CA LYS A 248 30.48 8.07 0.53
C LYS A 248 30.30 9.20 -0.50
N GLN A 249 30.74 10.40 -0.15
CA GLN A 249 30.62 11.61 -0.99
C GLN A 249 29.18 11.88 -1.52
N GLY A 250 28.15 11.47 -0.78
CA GLY A 250 26.75 11.68 -1.18
C GLY A 250 26.20 10.68 -2.20
N ALA A 251 26.96 9.63 -2.55
CA ALA A 251 26.62 8.71 -3.65
C ALA A 251 25.30 7.97 -3.43
N MET A 252 25.00 7.55 -2.18
CA MET A 252 23.77 6.82 -1.89
C MET A 252 22.54 7.75 -1.97
N LEU A 253 22.62 8.94 -1.38
CA LEU A 253 21.56 9.94 -1.45
C LEU A 253 21.28 10.36 -2.90
N LYS A 254 22.35 10.59 -3.69
CA LYS A 254 22.22 10.89 -5.13
C LYS A 254 21.53 9.77 -5.88
N LYS A 255 21.85 8.49 -5.61
CA LYS A 255 21.18 7.33 -6.21
C LYS A 255 19.68 7.30 -5.87
N ILE A 256 19.36 7.43 -4.57
CA ILE A 256 17.96 7.43 -4.08
C ILE A 256 17.17 8.57 -4.74
N SER A 257 17.69 9.79 -4.70
CA SER A 257 17.03 10.98 -5.26
C SER A 257 16.85 10.89 -6.78
N SER A 258 17.83 10.34 -7.51
CA SER A 258 17.74 10.17 -8.96
C SER A 258 16.66 9.17 -9.35
N LEU A 259 16.58 8.03 -8.65
CA LEU A 259 15.53 7.03 -8.86
C LEU A 259 14.15 7.59 -8.48
N ALA A 260 14.08 8.31 -7.36
CA ALA A 260 12.83 8.93 -6.91
C ALA A 260 12.34 9.96 -7.92
N ARG A 261 13.22 10.88 -8.37
CA ARG A 261 12.87 11.91 -9.35
C ARG A 261 12.33 11.29 -10.65
N HIS A 262 12.95 10.22 -11.14
CA HIS A 262 12.48 9.54 -12.35
C HIS A 262 11.03 9.05 -12.21
N ASP A 263 10.72 8.39 -11.09
CA ASP A 263 9.36 7.88 -10.86
C ASP A 263 8.36 8.99 -10.53
N MET A 264 8.80 10.06 -9.86
CA MET A 264 8.00 11.27 -9.64
C MET A 264 7.65 11.97 -10.96
N GLU A 265 8.61 12.13 -11.88
CA GLU A 265 8.39 12.69 -13.21
C GLU A 265 7.39 11.83 -14.03
N LYS A 266 7.48 10.50 -13.90
CA LYS A 266 6.52 9.60 -14.54
C LYS A 266 5.11 9.74 -13.94
N PHE A 267 5.01 9.88 -12.61
CA PHE A 267 3.75 10.04 -11.91
C PHE A 267 3.08 11.38 -12.24
N MET A 268 3.85 12.48 -12.19
CA MET A 268 3.35 13.83 -12.43
C MET A 268 3.16 14.20 -13.92
N GLY A 269 3.74 13.40 -14.83
CA GLY A 269 3.74 13.72 -16.26
C GLY A 269 4.58 14.95 -16.62
N THR A 270 5.37 15.50 -15.70
CA THR A 270 6.17 16.71 -15.89
C THR A 270 7.56 16.60 -15.27
N LYS A 271 8.45 17.57 -15.58
CA LYS A 271 9.80 17.63 -15.03
C LYS A 271 9.80 18.06 -13.57
N ILE A 272 10.69 17.43 -12.77
CA ILE A 272 10.83 17.69 -11.34
C ILE A 272 12.26 18.15 -11.03
N TYR A 273 12.36 19.26 -10.32
CA TYR A 273 13.58 19.68 -9.64
C TYR A 273 13.50 19.23 -8.18
N LEU A 274 14.29 18.20 -7.82
CA LEU A 274 14.25 17.57 -6.50
C LEU A 274 15.50 17.93 -5.69
N GLU A 275 15.31 18.55 -4.54
CA GLU A 275 16.33 18.73 -3.52
C GLU A 275 16.02 17.87 -2.29
N THR A 276 17.07 17.24 -1.73
CA THR A 276 16.92 16.32 -0.60
C THR A 276 17.93 16.59 0.50
N TRP A 277 17.47 16.60 1.75
CA TRP A 277 18.29 16.73 2.94
C TRP A 277 18.06 15.56 3.89
N VAL A 278 19.09 15.23 4.68
CA VAL A 278 18.98 14.19 5.71
C VAL A 278 19.18 14.81 7.09
N LYS A 279 18.20 14.65 7.97
CA LYS A 279 18.22 15.12 9.35
C LYS A 279 18.07 13.95 10.34
N VAL A 280 18.69 14.07 11.51
CA VAL A 280 18.49 13.13 12.61
C VAL A 280 17.34 13.60 13.47
N LYS A 281 16.41 12.68 13.78
CA LYS A 281 15.30 12.88 14.72
C LYS A 281 15.22 11.62 15.56
N GLU A 282 15.88 11.66 16.71
CA GLU A 282 16.02 10.49 17.59
C GLU A 282 14.67 10.00 18.08
N ASN A 283 14.50 8.67 18.10
CA ASN A 283 13.33 7.97 18.64
C ASN A 283 11.97 8.48 18.13
N TRP A 284 11.92 9.04 16.91
CA TRP A 284 10.67 9.60 16.39
C TRP A 284 9.53 8.57 16.31
N ARG A 285 9.84 7.30 16.07
CA ARG A 285 8.83 6.22 16.00
C ARG A 285 8.18 5.91 17.35
N GLU A 286 8.85 6.24 18.46
CA GLU A 286 8.33 6.04 19.82
C GLU A 286 7.51 7.24 20.34
N ASN A 287 7.59 8.38 19.63
CA ASN A 287 6.93 9.61 20.04
C ASN A 287 5.68 9.86 19.22
N ALA A 288 4.50 9.67 19.82
CA ALA A 288 3.21 9.84 19.16
C ALA A 288 3.01 11.24 18.54
N GLY A 289 3.58 12.30 19.14
CA GLY A 289 3.53 13.65 18.59
C GLY A 289 4.33 13.77 17.28
N LEU A 290 5.53 13.18 17.22
CA LEU A 290 6.35 13.16 16.01
C LEU A 290 5.76 12.23 14.95
N VAL A 291 5.15 11.12 15.33
CA VAL A 291 4.42 10.22 14.43
C VAL A 291 3.33 11.01 13.71
N ARG A 292 2.52 11.80 14.44
CA ARG A 292 1.50 12.68 13.84
C ARG A 292 2.11 13.76 12.94
N THR A 293 3.19 14.42 13.38
CA THR A 293 3.86 15.46 12.57
C THR A 293 4.32 14.95 11.22
N PHE A 294 4.65 13.65 11.10
CA PHE A 294 5.04 13.02 9.84
C PHE A 294 3.85 12.48 9.03
N GLY A 295 2.61 12.86 9.36
CA GLY A 295 1.40 12.49 8.62
C GLY A 295 0.92 11.06 8.93
N TYR A 296 1.27 10.54 10.10
CA TYR A 296 0.76 9.27 10.64
C TYR A 296 -0.23 9.57 11.77
N ASP A 297 -1.36 10.14 11.42
CA ASP A 297 -2.49 10.51 12.29
C ASP A 297 -3.80 9.86 11.81
N GLU A 298 -4.75 9.78 12.74
CA GLU A 298 -6.09 9.23 12.51
C GLU A 298 -6.99 10.28 11.84
#